data_9b7946248712f279a2681668da549ece
#
_entry.id   9b7946248712f279a2681668da549ece
#
_cell.length_a   1.000
_cell.length_b   1.000
_cell.length_c   1.000
_cell.angle_alpha   90.00
_cell.angle_beta   90.00
_cell.angle_gamma   90.00
#
_symmetry.space_group_name_H-M   'P 1'
#
loop_
_entity.id
_entity.type
_entity.pdbx_description
1 polymer ?
#
loop_
_entity_poly.entity_id
_entity_poly.type
_entity_poly.pdbx_seq_one_letter_code
_entity_poly.pdbx_strand_id
1 'polypeptide(L)'
;MNNYDFYSPIEPFKSYMLPVSGVHSIYVEECGNPNGEPIIFLHGGPGAGFGKKARGFFDPEYYHIILFDQRGCGKSLPFLELKENNIFYLVEDIEKIRLHLGIDKWTIFAGSFGTALALVYAIHYPQRVKRMILQGIFLATESDLKWFFQEGISEIYPAEFKKFKNFIPKDEQKNLLEAYHKRFFCNDIELRNRAIKIWSRFQLRVMESENIMTPEEEEIQASEISLA
;
A
#
# COMPACT_ATOMS: atom_id res chain seq x y z
N MET A 1 9.70 -21.80 17.55
CA MET A 1 8.70 -21.06 16.76
C MET A 1 8.91 -21.48 15.33
N ASN A 2 7.91 -22.01 14.66
CA ASN A 2 8.04 -22.36 13.26
C ASN A 2 8.16 -21.05 12.47
N ASN A 3 9.36 -20.77 11.93
CA ASN A 3 9.50 -19.76 10.90
C ASN A 3 8.64 -20.23 9.73
N TYR A 4 7.55 -19.52 9.46
CA TYR A 4 6.87 -19.63 8.18
C TYR A 4 7.78 -18.95 7.17
N ASP A 5 8.68 -19.74 6.59
CA ASP A 5 9.59 -19.24 5.58
C ASP A 5 8.76 -18.86 4.35
N PHE A 6 8.92 -17.62 3.90
CA PHE A 6 8.43 -17.20 2.58
C PHE A 6 9.13 -18.06 1.52
N TYR A 7 8.48 -18.26 0.39
CA TYR A 7 9.15 -18.82 -0.76
C TYR A 7 10.32 -17.91 -1.16
N SER A 8 11.40 -18.50 -1.66
CA SER A 8 12.50 -17.70 -2.18
C SER A 8 11.99 -16.75 -3.25
N PRO A 9 12.31 -15.45 -3.19
CA PRO A 9 11.87 -14.49 -4.19
C PRO A 9 12.35 -14.92 -5.59
N ILE A 10 11.39 -15.00 -6.51
CA ILE A 10 11.64 -15.33 -7.91
C ILE A 10 11.71 -14.07 -8.76
N GLU A 11 12.33 -14.15 -9.94
CA GLU A 11 12.25 -13.07 -10.92
C GLU A 11 10.94 -13.17 -11.73
N PRO A 12 10.36 -12.04 -12.15
CA PRO A 12 9.16 -12.05 -12.99
C PRO A 12 9.53 -12.60 -14.38
N PHE A 13 8.68 -13.45 -14.93
CA PHE A 13 8.84 -13.90 -16.32
C PHE A 13 8.35 -12.83 -17.30
N LYS A 14 7.55 -11.86 -16.83
CA LYS A 14 7.10 -10.72 -17.61
C LYS A 14 6.89 -9.50 -16.74
N SER A 15 7.29 -8.33 -17.24
CA SER A 15 7.00 -7.03 -16.62
C SER A 15 6.75 -5.98 -17.69
N TYR A 16 5.80 -5.08 -17.43
CA TYR A 16 5.39 -4.07 -18.41
C TYR A 16 4.63 -2.91 -17.77
N MET A 17 4.51 -1.83 -18.55
CA MET A 17 3.62 -0.72 -18.24
C MET A 17 2.28 -0.92 -18.95
N LEU A 18 1.18 -0.94 -18.18
CA LEU A 18 -0.17 -1.03 -18.70
C LEU A 18 -0.82 0.36 -18.68
N PRO A 19 -1.12 0.97 -19.82
CA PRO A 19 -1.90 2.21 -19.87
C PRO A 19 -3.31 1.98 -19.33
N VAL A 20 -3.70 2.74 -18.30
CA VAL A 20 -5.01 2.60 -17.63
C VAL A 20 -5.90 3.82 -17.80
N SER A 21 -5.33 4.95 -18.20
CA SER A 21 -6.07 6.16 -18.59
C SER A 21 -5.22 7.02 -19.53
N GLY A 22 -5.75 8.20 -19.92
CA GLY A 22 -4.96 9.19 -20.67
C GLY A 22 -3.84 9.82 -19.83
N VAL A 23 -3.82 9.60 -18.53
CA VAL A 23 -2.85 10.15 -17.57
C VAL A 23 -1.91 9.08 -17.05
N HIS A 24 -2.43 7.90 -16.69
CA HIS A 24 -1.70 6.88 -15.93
C HIS A 24 -1.37 5.63 -16.74
N SER A 25 -0.15 5.13 -16.51
CA SER A 25 0.28 3.78 -16.84
C SER A 25 0.78 3.11 -15.57
N ILE A 26 0.28 1.92 -15.26
CA ILE A 26 0.66 1.16 -14.08
C ILE A 26 1.70 0.11 -14.42
N TYR A 27 2.65 -0.10 -13.50
CA TYR A 27 3.66 -1.15 -13.61
C TYR A 27 3.09 -2.47 -13.13
N VAL A 28 3.25 -3.52 -13.94
CA VAL A 28 2.75 -4.87 -13.64
C VAL A 28 3.87 -5.88 -13.79
N GLU A 29 3.94 -6.85 -12.87
CA GLU A 29 4.78 -8.04 -12.94
C GLU A 29 3.93 -9.31 -12.94
N GLU A 30 4.31 -10.27 -13.77
CA GLU A 30 3.79 -11.63 -13.78
C GLU A 30 4.90 -12.59 -13.35
N CYS A 31 4.65 -13.35 -12.27
CA CYS A 31 5.63 -14.25 -11.65
C CYS A 31 5.04 -15.66 -11.49
N GLY A 32 5.91 -16.63 -11.19
CA GLY A 32 5.52 -18.01 -10.89
C GLY A 32 5.10 -18.79 -12.13
N ASN A 33 4.05 -19.60 -12.01
CA ASN A 33 3.57 -20.49 -13.07
C ASN A 33 2.58 -19.76 -13.99
N PRO A 34 2.91 -19.46 -15.26
CA PRO A 34 2.00 -18.77 -16.18
C PRO A 34 0.69 -19.52 -16.48
N ASN A 35 0.64 -20.83 -16.20
CA ASN A 35 -0.57 -21.66 -16.34
C ASN A 35 -1.19 -22.00 -14.99
N GLY A 36 -0.70 -21.39 -13.90
CA GLY A 36 -1.14 -21.64 -12.54
C GLY A 36 -2.45 -20.95 -12.19
N GLU A 37 -2.88 -21.14 -10.95
CA GLU A 37 -4.06 -20.49 -10.38
C GLU A 37 -3.79 -18.99 -10.22
N PRO A 38 -4.58 -18.09 -10.83
CA PRO A 38 -4.29 -16.66 -10.79
C PRO A 38 -4.53 -16.06 -9.40
N ILE A 39 -3.54 -15.33 -8.91
CA ILE A 39 -3.60 -14.56 -7.68
C ILE A 39 -3.05 -13.16 -7.90
N ILE A 40 -3.80 -12.15 -7.47
CA ILE A 40 -3.35 -10.74 -7.48
C ILE A 40 -3.04 -10.26 -6.07
N PHE A 41 -1.93 -9.55 -5.92
CA PHE A 41 -1.55 -8.87 -4.68
C PHE A 41 -1.91 -7.38 -4.73
N LEU A 42 -2.69 -6.93 -3.76
CA LEU A 42 -3.05 -5.53 -3.57
C LEU A 42 -2.26 -4.97 -2.38
N HIS A 43 -1.24 -4.17 -2.68
CA HIS A 43 -0.40 -3.57 -1.65
C HIS A 43 -1.14 -2.48 -0.85
N GLY A 44 -0.61 -2.20 0.34
CA GLY A 44 -1.13 -1.17 1.25
C GLY A 44 -0.61 0.24 0.94
N GLY A 45 -0.60 1.05 1.93
CA GLY A 45 -0.24 2.46 1.93
C GLY A 45 -1.45 3.30 2.33
N PRO A 46 -2.16 3.99 1.41
CA PRO A 46 -2.03 3.97 -0.06
C PRO A 46 -0.65 4.43 -0.55
N GLY A 47 -0.23 3.92 -1.73
CA GLY A 47 0.97 4.40 -2.39
C GLY A 47 2.30 3.76 -1.96
N ALA A 48 2.29 2.65 -1.17
CA ALA A 48 3.52 1.99 -0.76
C ALA A 48 4.27 1.27 -1.91
N GLY A 49 3.54 0.87 -2.98
CA GLY A 49 4.09 -0.02 -3.98
C GLY A 49 4.32 -1.44 -3.46
N PHE A 50 4.92 -2.31 -4.27
CA PHE A 50 5.32 -3.63 -3.85
C PHE A 50 6.84 -3.82 -3.92
N GLY A 51 7.40 -4.48 -2.90
CA GLY A 51 8.82 -4.86 -2.87
C GLY A 51 9.05 -6.26 -3.45
N LYS A 52 10.31 -6.59 -3.76
CA LYS A 52 10.71 -7.92 -4.27
C LYS A 52 10.27 -9.08 -3.38
N LYS A 53 10.15 -8.87 -2.07
CA LYS A 53 9.66 -9.88 -1.10
C LYS A 53 8.24 -10.36 -1.43
N ALA A 54 7.39 -9.51 -2.02
CA ALA A 54 6.03 -9.89 -2.37
C ALA A 54 5.95 -11.04 -3.38
N ARG A 55 6.97 -11.21 -4.20
CA ARG A 55 7.08 -12.33 -5.15
C ARG A 55 7.21 -13.70 -4.45
N GLY A 56 7.63 -13.71 -3.19
CA GLY A 56 7.78 -14.92 -2.38
C GLY A 56 6.61 -15.19 -1.43
N PHE A 57 5.51 -14.45 -1.50
CA PHE A 57 4.35 -14.68 -0.64
C PHE A 57 3.54 -15.92 -1.02
N PHE A 58 3.68 -16.37 -2.26
CA PHE A 58 2.86 -17.43 -2.83
C PHE A 58 3.75 -18.53 -3.43
N ASP A 59 3.20 -19.75 -3.44
CA ASP A 59 3.87 -20.88 -4.11
C ASP A 59 4.03 -20.62 -5.61
N PRO A 60 5.26 -20.44 -6.11
CA PRO A 60 5.49 -20.09 -7.50
C PRO A 60 5.25 -21.25 -8.48
N GLU A 61 5.17 -22.50 -8.01
CA GLU A 61 4.83 -23.65 -8.85
C GLU A 61 3.31 -23.75 -9.05
N TYR A 62 2.52 -23.28 -8.07
CA TYR A 62 1.07 -23.39 -8.09
C TYR A 62 0.38 -22.13 -8.65
N TYR A 63 0.89 -20.93 -8.34
CA TYR A 63 0.21 -19.69 -8.67
C TYR A 63 0.80 -18.96 -9.88
N HIS A 64 -0.09 -18.41 -10.74
CA HIS A 64 0.23 -17.27 -11.59
C HIS A 64 0.08 -16.00 -10.74
N ILE A 65 1.21 -15.42 -10.35
CA ILE A 65 1.30 -14.32 -9.38
C ILE A 65 1.32 -13.01 -10.13
N ILE A 66 0.33 -12.15 -9.88
CA ILE A 66 0.22 -10.82 -10.45
C ILE A 66 0.50 -9.78 -9.36
N LEU A 67 1.53 -8.96 -9.61
CA LEU A 67 1.92 -7.84 -8.76
C LEU A 67 1.81 -6.55 -9.58
N PHE A 68 1.34 -5.46 -8.98
CA PHE A 68 1.32 -4.17 -9.66
C PHE A 68 1.49 -3.03 -8.66
N ASP A 69 2.11 -1.94 -9.11
CA ASP A 69 2.12 -0.69 -8.39
C ASP A 69 0.87 0.12 -8.73
N GLN A 70 0.15 0.59 -7.71
CA GLN A 70 -1.02 1.43 -7.91
C GLN A 70 -0.61 2.76 -8.57
N ARG A 71 -1.60 3.56 -9.00
CA ARG A 71 -1.34 4.88 -9.61
C ARG A 71 -0.48 5.76 -8.73
N GLY A 72 0.44 6.48 -9.31
CA GLY A 72 1.27 7.48 -8.65
C GLY A 72 2.33 6.93 -7.71
N CYS A 73 2.55 5.62 -7.61
CA CYS A 73 3.53 5.03 -6.73
C CYS A 73 4.44 4.00 -7.40
N GLY A 74 5.50 3.63 -6.72
CA GLY A 74 6.48 2.64 -7.18
C GLY A 74 7.04 2.98 -8.55
N LYS A 75 6.89 2.06 -9.50
CA LYS A 75 7.32 2.22 -10.89
C LYS A 75 6.20 2.70 -11.81
N SER A 76 4.97 2.89 -11.30
CA SER A 76 3.83 3.43 -12.07
C SER A 76 4.03 4.91 -12.41
N LEU A 77 3.53 5.32 -13.56
CA LEU A 77 3.73 6.68 -14.10
C LEU A 77 2.40 7.39 -14.38
N PRO A 78 2.34 8.74 -14.20
CA PRO A 78 3.38 9.61 -13.61
C PRO A 78 3.52 9.35 -12.11
N PHE A 79 4.74 9.42 -11.60
CA PHE A 79 5.01 9.26 -10.17
C PHE A 79 4.46 10.45 -9.38
N LEU A 80 3.83 10.21 -8.22
CA LEU A 80 3.17 11.19 -7.34
C LEU A 80 1.99 11.95 -7.98
N GLU A 81 1.46 11.50 -9.11
CA GLU A 81 0.30 12.13 -9.73
C GLU A 81 -0.99 11.74 -8.99
N LEU A 82 -1.74 12.75 -8.54
CA LEU A 82 -2.99 12.59 -7.80
C LEU A 82 -4.25 12.74 -8.67
N LYS A 83 -4.11 13.26 -9.88
CA LYS A 83 -5.23 13.36 -10.82
C LYS A 83 -5.75 11.97 -11.17
N GLU A 84 -7.06 11.79 -11.16
CA GLU A 84 -7.67 10.47 -11.42
C GLU A 84 -7.11 9.35 -10.53
N ASN A 85 -6.75 9.65 -9.27
CA ASN A 85 -6.17 8.72 -8.32
C ASN A 85 -7.02 8.66 -7.04
N ASN A 86 -8.06 7.83 -7.08
CA ASN A 86 -8.89 7.48 -5.93
C ASN A 86 -9.28 6.00 -6.01
N ILE A 87 -9.91 5.49 -4.97
CA ILE A 87 -10.22 4.06 -4.84
C ILE A 87 -11.03 3.49 -6.03
N PHE A 88 -11.91 4.27 -6.64
CA PHE A 88 -12.72 3.81 -7.77
C PHE A 88 -11.88 3.65 -9.04
N TYR A 89 -10.95 4.56 -9.30
CA TYR A 89 -9.99 4.40 -10.40
C TYR A 89 -9.06 3.20 -10.18
N LEU A 90 -8.64 2.94 -8.94
CA LEU A 90 -7.82 1.76 -8.62
C LEU A 90 -8.59 0.45 -8.83
N VAL A 91 -9.88 0.43 -8.50
CA VAL A 91 -10.79 -0.71 -8.80
C VAL A 91 -10.88 -0.97 -10.30
N GLU A 92 -11.01 0.08 -11.11
CA GLU A 92 -11.01 0.00 -12.57
C GLU A 92 -9.69 -0.54 -13.13
N ASP A 93 -8.57 -0.14 -12.52
CA ASP A 93 -7.25 -0.61 -12.93
C ASP A 93 -7.07 -2.11 -12.68
N ILE A 94 -7.53 -2.59 -11.53
CA ILE A 94 -7.55 -4.03 -11.22
C ILE A 94 -8.34 -4.80 -12.30
N GLU A 95 -9.49 -4.30 -12.70
CA GLU A 95 -10.30 -4.93 -13.75
C GLU A 95 -9.61 -4.87 -15.13
N LYS A 96 -8.91 -3.77 -15.45
CA LYS A 96 -8.10 -3.65 -16.67
C LYS A 96 -6.95 -4.65 -16.70
N ILE A 97 -6.25 -4.87 -15.57
CA ILE A 97 -5.22 -5.92 -15.46
C ILE A 97 -5.85 -7.28 -15.74
N ARG A 98 -6.96 -7.61 -15.10
CA ARG A 98 -7.65 -8.89 -15.29
C ARG A 98 -8.02 -9.13 -16.76
N LEU A 99 -8.63 -8.13 -17.41
CA LEU A 99 -9.01 -8.18 -18.83
C LEU A 99 -7.80 -8.33 -19.74
N HIS A 100 -6.72 -7.58 -19.46
CA HIS A 100 -5.46 -7.63 -20.23
C HIS A 100 -4.83 -9.04 -20.21
N LEU A 101 -4.94 -9.72 -19.06
CA LEU A 101 -4.41 -11.07 -18.86
C LEU A 101 -5.39 -12.18 -19.31
N GLY A 102 -6.62 -11.84 -19.71
CA GLY A 102 -7.62 -12.83 -20.09
C GLY A 102 -8.10 -13.72 -18.94
N ILE A 103 -7.92 -13.28 -17.69
CA ILE A 103 -8.30 -14.03 -16.49
C ILE A 103 -9.81 -13.89 -16.26
N ASP A 104 -10.53 -15.01 -16.07
CA ASP A 104 -11.95 -14.96 -15.73
C ASP A 104 -12.19 -14.59 -14.27
N LYS A 105 -11.54 -15.30 -13.35
CA LYS A 105 -11.61 -15.10 -11.90
C LYS A 105 -10.24 -15.29 -11.28
N TRP A 106 -9.99 -14.62 -10.17
CA TRP A 106 -8.75 -14.76 -9.41
C TRP A 106 -8.93 -14.78 -7.91
N THR A 107 -7.91 -15.23 -7.22
CA THR A 107 -7.75 -15.03 -5.78
C THR A 107 -7.14 -13.64 -5.56
N ILE A 108 -7.64 -12.91 -4.57
CA ILE A 108 -7.10 -11.61 -4.16
C ILE A 108 -6.41 -11.78 -2.82
N PHE A 109 -5.14 -11.42 -2.75
CA PHE A 109 -4.42 -11.24 -1.48
C PHE A 109 -4.18 -9.74 -1.27
N ALA A 110 -4.57 -9.22 -0.12
CA ALA A 110 -4.52 -7.80 0.15
C ALA A 110 -4.04 -7.50 1.57
N GLY A 111 -3.22 -6.45 1.72
CA GLY A 111 -2.73 -5.98 3.02
C GLY A 111 -3.10 -4.52 3.31
N SER A 112 -3.43 -4.20 4.57
CA SER A 112 -3.69 -2.83 5.02
C SER A 112 -4.72 -2.11 4.14
N PHE A 113 -4.42 -0.91 3.58
CA PHE A 113 -5.29 -0.20 2.63
C PHE A 113 -5.72 -1.08 1.44
N GLY A 114 -4.87 -2.01 1.00
CA GLY A 114 -5.23 -2.97 -0.04
C GLY A 114 -6.47 -3.79 0.30
N THR A 115 -6.80 -3.98 1.60
CA THR A 115 -8.00 -4.70 2.02
C THR A 115 -9.27 -3.91 1.74
N ALA A 116 -9.27 -2.59 1.95
CA ALA A 116 -10.37 -1.72 1.54
C ALA A 116 -10.55 -1.76 0.02
N LEU A 117 -9.45 -1.69 -0.74
CA LEU A 117 -9.46 -1.79 -2.19
C LEU A 117 -10.02 -3.14 -2.69
N ALA A 118 -9.61 -4.26 -2.06
CA ALA A 118 -10.11 -5.59 -2.35
C ALA A 118 -11.63 -5.72 -2.13
N LEU A 119 -12.13 -5.16 -1.03
CA LEU A 119 -13.55 -5.18 -0.71
C LEU A 119 -14.38 -4.35 -1.68
N VAL A 120 -13.91 -3.14 -2.04
CA VAL A 120 -14.59 -2.30 -3.04
C VAL A 120 -14.59 -2.99 -4.41
N TYR A 121 -13.45 -3.61 -4.81
CA TYR A 121 -13.39 -4.40 -6.04
C TYR A 121 -14.41 -5.57 -6.02
N ALA A 122 -14.48 -6.32 -4.91
CA ALA A 122 -15.39 -7.43 -4.78
C ALA A 122 -16.87 -7.02 -4.81
N ILE A 123 -17.21 -5.81 -4.33
CA ILE A 123 -18.55 -5.24 -4.42
C ILE A 123 -18.89 -4.91 -5.88
N HIS A 124 -17.95 -4.35 -6.66
CA HIS A 124 -18.19 -3.95 -8.05
C HIS A 124 -18.12 -5.14 -9.03
N TYR A 125 -17.25 -6.11 -8.74
CA TYR A 125 -16.98 -7.26 -9.62
C TYR A 125 -17.08 -8.61 -8.87
N PRO A 126 -18.17 -8.91 -8.15
CA PRO A 126 -18.25 -10.11 -7.29
C PRO A 126 -18.04 -11.41 -8.07
N GLN A 127 -18.44 -11.45 -9.36
CA GLN A 127 -18.27 -12.62 -10.22
C GLN A 127 -16.80 -12.85 -10.64
N ARG A 128 -15.89 -11.88 -10.39
CA ARG A 128 -14.47 -11.96 -10.74
C ARG A 128 -13.58 -12.40 -9.57
N VAL A 129 -14.15 -12.50 -8.39
CA VAL A 129 -13.46 -12.92 -7.17
C VAL A 129 -13.74 -14.40 -6.88
N LYS A 130 -12.67 -15.19 -6.82
CA LYS A 130 -12.74 -16.60 -6.43
C LYS A 130 -12.58 -16.76 -4.91
N ARG A 131 -11.60 -16.07 -4.34
CA ARG A 131 -11.29 -16.04 -2.90
C ARG A 131 -10.65 -14.71 -2.56
N MET A 132 -10.72 -14.33 -1.27
CA MET A 132 -9.96 -13.20 -0.73
C MET A 132 -9.20 -13.63 0.52
N ILE A 133 -7.96 -13.17 0.63
CA ILE A 133 -7.11 -13.28 1.82
C ILE A 133 -6.78 -11.85 2.22
N LEU A 134 -7.28 -11.42 3.37
CA LEU A 134 -7.17 -10.04 3.84
C LEU A 134 -6.32 -10.01 5.11
N GLN A 135 -5.18 -9.34 5.06
CA GLN A 135 -4.24 -9.22 6.16
C GLN A 135 -4.19 -7.78 6.67
N GLY A 136 -4.26 -7.60 8.01
CA GLY A 136 -4.25 -6.27 8.60
C GLY A 136 -5.42 -5.42 8.07
N ILE A 137 -6.65 -5.91 8.26
CA ILE A 137 -7.87 -5.30 7.70
C ILE A 137 -7.97 -3.85 8.14
N PHE A 138 -8.06 -2.95 7.15
CA PHE A 138 -8.25 -1.54 7.31
C PHE A 138 -9.32 -1.06 6.33
N LEU A 139 -10.44 -0.57 6.86
CA LEU A 139 -11.60 -0.17 6.03
C LEU A 139 -11.60 1.31 5.67
N ALA A 140 -10.63 2.06 6.21
CA ALA A 140 -10.53 3.52 6.07
C ALA A 140 -11.81 4.26 6.50
N THR A 141 -12.55 3.69 7.45
CA THR A 141 -13.71 4.37 8.04
C THR A 141 -13.25 5.52 8.93
N GLU A 142 -14.16 6.45 9.22
CA GLU A 142 -13.87 7.56 10.15
C GLU A 142 -13.39 7.04 11.51
N SER A 143 -13.98 5.94 12.00
CA SER A 143 -13.55 5.30 13.26
C SER A 143 -12.16 4.69 13.16
N ASP A 144 -11.78 4.05 12.05
CA ASP A 144 -10.43 3.51 11.85
C ASP A 144 -9.39 4.62 11.82
N LEU A 145 -9.67 5.68 11.06
CA LEU A 145 -8.79 6.85 10.96
C LEU A 145 -8.61 7.54 12.31
N LYS A 146 -9.71 7.72 13.05
CA LYS A 146 -9.69 8.32 14.39
C LYS A 146 -8.89 7.44 15.36
N TRP A 147 -9.12 6.14 15.35
CA TRP A 147 -8.41 5.20 16.21
C TRP A 147 -6.90 5.22 15.91
N PHE A 148 -6.51 5.19 14.65
CA PHE A 148 -5.10 5.10 14.25
C PHE A 148 -4.36 6.43 14.40
N PHE A 149 -4.97 7.56 14.01
CA PHE A 149 -4.27 8.85 13.94
C PHE A 149 -4.58 9.82 15.08
N GLN A 150 -5.55 9.53 15.96
CA GLN A 150 -5.98 10.49 16.97
C GLN A 150 -5.96 9.94 18.40
N GLU A 151 -6.44 8.73 18.67
CA GLU A 151 -6.65 8.29 20.05
C GLU A 151 -6.26 6.83 20.36
N GLY A 152 -6.72 5.82 19.63
CA GLY A 152 -6.61 4.41 20.03
C GLY A 152 -5.19 3.87 20.00
N ILE A 153 -4.45 4.15 18.93
CA ILE A 153 -3.06 3.69 18.75
C ILE A 153 -2.11 4.20 19.85
N SER A 154 -2.45 5.33 20.47
CA SER A 154 -1.69 5.91 21.58
C SER A 154 -1.64 5.02 22.83
N GLU A 155 -2.60 4.12 22.99
CA GLU A 155 -2.64 3.16 24.11
C GLU A 155 -1.63 2.02 23.89
N ILE A 156 -1.36 1.68 22.62
CA ILE A 156 -0.47 0.57 22.27
C ILE A 156 0.97 1.08 22.04
N TYR A 157 1.12 2.22 21.38
CA TYR A 157 2.42 2.83 21.02
C TYR A 157 2.55 4.27 21.55
N PRO A 158 2.49 4.50 22.89
CA PRO A 158 2.44 5.85 23.47
C PRO A 158 3.65 6.71 23.15
N ALA A 159 4.85 6.11 23.09
CA ALA A 159 6.09 6.85 22.81
C ALA A 159 6.13 7.37 21.36
N GLU A 160 5.76 6.53 20.40
CA GLU A 160 5.76 6.90 18.99
C GLU A 160 4.62 7.88 18.68
N PHE A 161 3.44 7.65 19.24
CA PHE A 161 2.32 8.57 19.12
C PHE A 161 2.64 9.95 19.71
N LYS A 162 3.37 10.01 20.84
CA LYS A 162 3.80 11.29 21.43
C LYS A 162 4.69 12.09 20.48
N LYS A 163 5.63 11.43 19.78
CA LYS A 163 6.50 12.08 18.78
C LYS A 163 5.67 12.60 17.61
N PHE A 164 4.77 11.77 17.09
CA PHE A 164 3.84 12.10 16.02
C PHE A 164 2.97 13.31 16.39
N LYS A 165 2.30 13.28 17.53
CA LYS A 165 1.44 14.35 18.00
C LYS A 165 2.18 15.66 18.30
N ASN A 166 3.37 15.59 18.93
CA ASN A 166 4.13 16.77 19.36
C ASN A 166 4.75 17.58 18.21
N PHE A 167 4.82 17.01 17.01
CA PHE A 167 5.21 17.78 15.82
C PHE A 167 4.15 18.83 15.45
N ILE A 168 2.90 18.57 15.77
CA ILE A 168 1.77 19.46 15.50
C ILE A 168 1.61 20.47 16.63
N PRO A 169 1.43 21.77 16.35
CA PRO A 169 1.12 22.79 17.35
C PRO A 169 -0.10 22.42 18.19
N LYS A 170 -0.09 22.80 19.47
CA LYS A 170 -1.10 22.37 20.46
C LYS A 170 -2.54 22.72 20.07
N ASP A 171 -2.73 23.87 19.46
CA ASP A 171 -4.03 24.37 19.00
C ASP A 171 -4.62 23.57 17.83
N GLU A 172 -3.76 22.91 17.03
CA GLU A 172 -4.15 22.05 15.91
C GLU A 172 -4.26 20.56 16.28
N GLN A 173 -3.84 20.14 17.47
CA GLN A 173 -3.80 18.72 17.87
C GLN A 173 -5.18 18.06 18.05
N LYS A 174 -6.26 18.81 17.93
CA LYS A 174 -7.63 18.27 18.00
C LYS A 174 -7.98 17.40 16.79
N ASN A 175 -7.33 17.62 15.65
CA ASN A 175 -7.48 16.83 14.43
C ASN A 175 -6.11 16.68 13.76
N LEU A 176 -5.37 15.61 14.16
CA LEU A 176 -4.02 15.38 13.68
C LEU A 176 -3.99 15.06 12.18
N LEU A 177 -5.00 14.34 11.68
CA LEU A 177 -5.08 13.99 10.25
C LEU A 177 -5.17 15.26 9.39
N GLU A 178 -6.05 16.19 9.73
CA GLU A 178 -6.18 17.47 9.04
C GLU A 178 -4.93 18.34 9.20
N ALA A 179 -4.32 18.36 10.38
CA ALA A 179 -3.12 19.12 10.65
C ALA A 179 -1.92 18.64 9.83
N TYR A 180 -1.76 17.32 9.66
CA TYR A 180 -0.75 16.75 8.76
C TYR A 180 -1.07 17.02 7.30
N HIS A 181 -2.33 16.86 6.87
CA HIS A 181 -2.76 17.18 5.51
C HIS A 181 -2.40 18.62 5.10
N LYS A 182 -2.65 19.61 5.97
CA LYS A 182 -2.24 21.00 5.72
C LYS A 182 -0.73 21.13 5.44
N ARG A 183 0.09 20.34 6.15
CA ARG A 183 1.55 20.37 6.00
C ARG A 183 2.04 19.66 4.75
N PHE A 184 1.37 18.60 4.34
CA PHE A 184 1.72 17.89 3.11
C PHE A 184 1.53 18.74 1.85
N PHE A 185 0.58 19.67 1.89
CA PHE A 185 0.24 20.54 0.76
C PHE A 185 0.66 22.02 0.97
N CYS A 186 1.49 22.31 1.97
CA CYS A 186 2.00 23.67 2.15
C CYS A 186 3.11 24.02 1.16
N ASN A 187 3.31 25.32 0.94
CA ASN A 187 4.38 25.83 0.05
C ASN A 187 5.77 25.75 0.69
N ASP A 188 5.86 25.59 2.01
CA ASP A 188 7.11 25.43 2.73
C ASP A 188 7.63 23.99 2.55
N ILE A 189 8.62 23.83 1.68
CA ILE A 189 9.21 22.55 1.30
C ILE A 189 9.86 21.85 2.52
N GLU A 190 10.54 22.61 3.38
CA GLU A 190 11.20 22.06 4.55
C GLU A 190 10.17 21.52 5.58
N LEU A 191 9.14 22.31 5.86
CA LEU A 191 8.05 21.89 6.75
C LEU A 191 7.32 20.67 6.18
N ARG A 192 7.03 20.66 4.88
CA ARG A 192 6.41 19.54 4.18
C ARG A 192 7.22 18.26 4.33
N ASN A 193 8.51 18.31 4.00
CA ASN A 193 9.40 17.14 4.09
C ASN A 193 9.53 16.62 5.52
N ARG A 194 9.60 17.51 6.51
CA ARG A 194 9.60 17.12 7.92
C ARG A 194 8.29 16.43 8.31
N ALA A 195 7.15 16.94 7.89
CA ALA A 195 5.84 16.35 8.17
C ALA A 195 5.74 14.94 7.57
N ILE A 196 6.13 14.78 6.30
CA ILE A 196 6.14 13.49 5.61
C ILE A 196 7.06 12.49 6.35
N LYS A 197 8.28 12.88 6.70
CA LYS A 197 9.25 12.03 7.41
C LYS A 197 8.70 11.55 8.77
N ILE A 198 8.05 12.43 9.53
CA ILE A 198 7.48 12.07 10.84
C ILE A 198 6.27 11.15 10.68
N TRP A 199 5.40 11.43 9.71
CA TRP A 199 4.24 10.61 9.37
C TRP A 199 4.66 9.18 8.96
N SER A 200 5.58 9.06 8.00
CA SER A 200 6.08 7.77 7.52
C SER A 200 6.76 6.97 8.63
N ARG A 201 7.62 7.63 9.42
CA ARG A 201 8.29 6.99 10.57
C ARG A 201 7.28 6.47 11.61
N PHE A 202 6.23 7.23 11.91
CA PHE A 202 5.18 6.78 12.82
C PHE A 202 4.50 5.51 12.29
N GLN A 203 4.08 5.50 11.03
CA GLN A 203 3.45 4.32 10.42
C GLN A 203 4.37 3.10 10.42
N LEU A 204 5.62 3.26 10.01
CA LEU A 204 6.60 2.17 10.02
C LEU A 204 6.77 1.57 11.41
N ARG A 205 6.98 2.41 12.43
CA ARG A 205 7.18 1.93 13.80
C ARG A 205 5.97 1.21 14.39
N VAL A 206 4.77 1.58 13.97
CA VAL A 206 3.52 0.94 14.42
C VAL A 206 3.28 -0.38 13.67
N MET A 207 3.69 -0.47 12.40
CA MET A 207 3.47 -1.66 11.58
C MET A 207 4.53 -2.74 11.78
N GLU A 208 5.75 -2.37 12.16
CA GLU A 208 6.90 -3.26 12.30
C GLU A 208 7.22 -3.55 13.78
N SER A 209 6.26 -4.11 14.50
CA SER A 209 6.37 -4.36 15.95
C SER A 209 7.48 -5.33 16.37
N GLU A 210 8.13 -6.06 15.45
CA GLU A 210 9.12 -7.11 15.78
C GLU A 210 10.50 -6.95 15.10
N ASN A 211 10.65 -6.11 14.09
CA ASN A 211 11.95 -5.84 13.47
C ASN A 211 12.43 -4.44 13.83
N ILE A 212 13.38 -4.36 14.74
CA ILE A 212 14.08 -3.11 15.06
C ILE A 212 14.98 -2.79 13.85
N MET A 213 14.45 -1.98 12.94
CA MET A 213 15.27 -1.39 11.89
C MET A 213 16.33 -0.49 12.52
N THR A 214 17.53 -0.53 11.97
CA THR A 214 18.56 0.44 12.35
C THR A 214 18.11 1.85 11.96
N PRO A 215 18.60 2.91 12.63
CA PRO A 215 18.28 4.29 12.24
C PRO A 215 18.58 4.61 10.77
N GLU A 216 19.56 3.95 10.17
CA GLU A 216 19.94 4.09 8.75
C GLU A 216 18.94 3.44 7.82
N GLU A 217 18.47 2.23 8.16
CA GLU A 217 17.41 1.55 7.40
C GLU A 217 16.09 2.32 7.46
N GLU A 218 15.75 2.89 8.63
CA GLU A 218 14.59 3.78 8.78
C GLU A 218 14.69 5.03 7.90
N GLU A 219 15.89 5.61 7.79
CA GLU A 219 16.10 6.81 7.00
C GLU A 219 15.97 6.54 5.50
N ILE A 220 16.46 5.41 5.02
CA ILE A 220 16.33 4.96 3.64
C ILE A 220 14.85 4.69 3.33
N GLN A 221 14.18 3.90 4.13
CA GLN A 221 12.78 3.53 3.89
C GLN A 221 11.82 4.73 4.06
N ALA A 222 12.06 5.61 5.04
CA ALA A 222 11.30 6.84 5.18
C ALA A 222 11.51 7.82 4.01
N SER A 223 12.71 7.81 3.38
CA SER A 223 12.96 8.59 2.18
C SER A 223 12.25 8.00 0.95
N GLU A 224 12.19 6.69 0.83
CA GLU A 224 11.46 6.01 -0.24
C GLU A 224 9.94 6.25 -0.15
N ILE A 225 9.36 6.14 1.06
CA ILE A 225 7.94 6.43 1.29
C ILE A 225 7.65 7.94 1.17
N SER A 226 8.58 8.81 1.54
CA SER A 226 8.40 10.26 1.43
C SER A 226 8.49 10.78 0.00
N LEU A 227 9.01 9.96 -0.92
CA LEU A 227 9.03 10.22 -2.35
C LEU A 227 7.85 9.56 -3.09
N ALA A 228 7.09 8.69 -2.42
CA ALA A 228 5.85 8.06 -2.89
C ALA A 228 4.62 8.79 -2.33
#